data_910b35cbcc6bf47b51c01ca64a84dd74
#
_entry.id   910b35cbcc6bf47b51c01ca64a84dd74
#
_cell.length_a   1.000
_cell.length_b   1.000
_cell.length_c   1.000
_cell.angle_alpha   90.00
_cell.angle_beta   90.00
_cell.angle_gamma   90.00
#
_symmetry.space_group_name_H-M   'P 1'
#
loop_
_entity.id
_entity.type
_entity.pdbx_description
1 polymer ?
#
loop_
_entity_poly.entity_id
_entity_poly.type
_entity_poly.pdbx_seq_one_letter_code
_entity_poly.pdbx_strand_id
1 'polypeptide(L)'
;GPQGRYRLDCDALVLAPGHSARDTFRMLEQEGVPMEQKSFAIGVRIEHKQKLISQAQYGPFWDKLPPTDYKLACHLPNGRSAFTFCVCPGGHVVASASEPGQLVTNGMSYRSRDGENINGGFLVGVGPEDFQAFGPGPLAGVRFQEQWERAAFQAGGGNFRAPAQRVEDFLQKRPSQGSGAVQPTYQPGVTWTELDG
;
A
#
# COMPACT_ATOMS: atom_id res chain seq x y z
N GLY A 1 7.73 16.75 23.65
CA GLY A 1 9.18 16.58 23.41
C GLY A 1 9.94 16.35 24.72
N PRO A 2 11.23 16.03 24.69
CA PRO A 2 12.03 15.74 25.91
C PRO A 2 12.04 16.91 26.91
N GLN A 3 11.75 18.13 26.46
CA GLN A 3 11.74 19.35 27.27
C GLN A 3 10.35 19.74 27.77
N GLY A 4 9.33 18.88 27.61
CA GLY A 4 7.95 19.13 28.02
C GLY A 4 7.15 19.97 27.03
N ARG A 5 6.05 20.54 27.50
CA ARG A 5 5.16 21.42 26.73
C ARG A 5 5.67 22.86 26.82
N TYR A 6 5.65 23.56 25.70
CA TYR A 6 5.95 24.98 25.63
C TYR A 6 4.97 25.66 24.67
N ARG A 7 4.80 26.95 24.80
CA ARG A 7 3.97 27.77 23.94
C ARG A 7 4.86 28.54 22.96
N LEU A 8 4.44 28.54 21.69
CA LEU A 8 4.99 29.41 20.65
C LEU A 8 3.85 30.30 20.15
N ASP A 9 4.02 31.61 20.28
CA ASP A 9 3.11 32.57 19.68
C ASP A 9 3.43 32.65 18.16
N CYS A 10 2.40 32.56 17.33
CA CYS A 10 2.52 32.64 15.88
C CYS A 10 1.24 33.25 15.29
N ASP A 11 1.35 33.96 14.17
CA ASP A 11 0.23 34.51 13.44
C ASP A 11 -0.55 33.49 12.64
N ALA A 12 0.13 32.42 12.19
CA ALA A 12 -0.44 31.30 11.45
C ALA A 12 0.30 30.00 11.75
N LEU A 13 -0.46 28.90 11.78
CA LEU A 13 0.07 27.54 11.93
C LEU A 13 -0.27 26.72 10.68
N VAL A 14 0.74 26.14 10.02
CA VAL A 14 0.57 25.20 8.92
C VAL A 14 0.78 23.79 9.46
N LEU A 15 -0.28 22.95 9.39
CA LEU A 15 -0.23 21.54 9.76
C LEU A 15 0.01 20.69 8.50
N ALA A 16 1.19 20.09 8.43
CA ALA A 16 1.58 19.21 7.33
C ALA A 16 2.30 17.95 7.86
N PRO A 17 1.68 17.17 8.78
CA PRO A 17 2.36 16.05 9.47
C PRO A 17 2.53 14.79 8.61
N GLY A 18 1.88 14.73 7.42
CA GLY A 18 1.82 13.54 6.58
C GLY A 18 0.72 12.55 7.00
N HIS A 19 0.49 11.54 6.17
CA HIS A 19 -0.64 10.59 6.34
C HIS A 19 -0.46 9.60 7.50
N SER A 20 0.76 9.39 7.98
CA SER A 20 1.07 8.42 9.05
C SER A 20 0.99 8.99 10.46
N ALA A 21 0.75 10.30 10.62
CA ALA A 21 0.68 10.98 11.91
C ALA A 21 -0.68 10.77 12.60
N ARG A 22 -1.06 9.53 12.85
CA ARG A 22 -2.37 9.16 13.40
C ARG A 22 -2.58 9.67 14.82
N ASP A 23 -1.52 9.75 15.61
CA ASP A 23 -1.51 10.40 16.93
C ASP A 23 -1.88 11.89 16.83
N THR A 24 -1.33 12.60 15.86
CA THR A 24 -1.70 14.00 15.57
C THR A 24 -3.17 14.12 15.16
N PHE A 25 -3.69 13.21 14.33
CA PHE A 25 -5.10 13.22 13.93
C PHE A 25 -6.02 13.01 15.13
N ARG A 26 -5.70 12.08 16.03
CA ARG A 26 -6.46 11.84 17.27
C ARG A 26 -6.41 13.08 18.19
N MET A 27 -5.26 13.73 18.29
CA MET A 27 -5.10 14.96 19.07
C MET A 27 -5.97 16.08 18.48
N LEU A 28 -5.98 16.29 17.18
CA LEU A 28 -6.81 17.31 16.52
C LEU A 28 -8.31 17.05 16.70
N GLU A 29 -8.75 15.77 16.65
CA GLU A 29 -10.13 15.40 16.95
C GLU A 29 -10.50 15.74 18.40
N GLN A 30 -9.62 15.44 19.36
CA GLN A 30 -9.82 15.75 20.78
C GLN A 30 -9.86 17.25 21.08
N GLU A 31 -9.09 18.04 20.36
CA GLU A 31 -9.09 19.51 20.44
C GLU A 31 -10.27 20.15 19.68
N GLY A 32 -11.16 19.34 19.11
CA GLY A 32 -12.37 19.83 18.42
C GLY A 32 -12.11 20.50 17.07
N VAL A 33 -10.96 20.24 16.43
CA VAL A 33 -10.68 20.75 15.10
C VAL A 33 -11.66 20.10 14.11
N PRO A 34 -12.39 20.88 13.29
CA PRO A 34 -13.33 20.33 12.32
C PRO A 34 -12.60 19.43 11.31
N MET A 35 -13.05 18.18 11.20
CA MET A 35 -12.51 17.18 10.28
C MET A 35 -13.65 16.40 9.64
N GLU A 36 -13.42 15.88 8.45
CA GLU A 36 -14.39 15.07 7.72
C GLU A 36 -13.75 13.76 7.21
N GLN A 37 -14.58 12.74 7.00
CA GLN A 37 -14.17 11.53 6.34
C GLN A 37 -13.90 11.82 4.87
N LYS A 38 -12.82 11.23 4.32
CA LYS A 38 -12.46 11.38 2.93
C LYS A 38 -12.18 10.01 2.29
N SER A 39 -12.64 9.84 1.05
CA SER A 39 -12.33 8.65 0.25
C SER A 39 -10.83 8.51 0.01
N PHE A 40 -10.38 7.26 -0.05
CA PHE A 40 -9.01 6.91 -0.39
C PHE A 40 -8.98 5.60 -1.20
N ALA A 41 -7.82 5.00 -1.38
CA ALA A 41 -7.70 3.71 -2.04
C ALA A 41 -6.89 2.73 -1.17
N ILE A 42 -7.31 1.47 -1.19
CA ILE A 42 -6.67 0.37 -0.48
C ILE A 42 -6.42 -0.79 -1.44
N GLY A 43 -5.43 -1.62 -1.17
CA GLY A 43 -5.14 -2.77 -2.01
C GLY A 43 -3.84 -3.44 -1.65
N VAL A 44 -3.25 -4.11 -2.62
CA VAL A 44 -2.04 -4.91 -2.48
C VAL A 44 -0.92 -4.39 -3.37
N ARG A 45 0.31 -4.80 -3.09
CA ARG A 45 1.43 -4.62 -4.00
C ARG A 45 1.58 -5.85 -4.90
N ILE A 46 1.75 -5.64 -6.19
CA ILE A 46 1.98 -6.70 -7.18
C ILE A 46 3.40 -6.56 -7.75
N GLU A 47 4.10 -7.68 -7.92
CA GLU A 47 5.42 -7.73 -8.55
C GLU A 47 5.39 -8.58 -9.82
N HIS A 48 6.12 -8.12 -10.83
CA HIS A 48 6.35 -8.83 -12.09
C HIS A 48 7.83 -8.82 -12.44
N LYS A 49 8.28 -9.70 -13.33
CA LYS A 49 9.58 -9.51 -13.98
C LYS A 49 9.57 -8.26 -14.86
N GLN A 50 10.51 -7.36 -14.65
CA GLN A 50 10.64 -6.13 -15.46
C GLN A 50 10.74 -6.46 -16.95
N LYS A 51 11.54 -7.48 -17.28
CA LYS A 51 11.71 -7.96 -18.66
C LYS A 51 10.39 -8.32 -19.34
N LEU A 52 9.49 -9.01 -18.61
CA LEU A 52 8.18 -9.39 -19.14
C LEU A 52 7.38 -8.17 -19.60
N ILE A 53 7.32 -7.15 -18.76
CA ILE A 53 6.57 -5.93 -19.05
C ILE A 53 7.24 -5.12 -20.16
N SER A 54 8.57 -4.98 -20.11
CA SER A 54 9.31 -4.27 -21.14
C SER A 54 9.17 -4.94 -22.53
N GLN A 55 9.23 -6.26 -22.58
CA GLN A 55 9.00 -7.01 -23.83
C GLN A 55 7.57 -6.85 -24.36
N ALA A 56 6.58 -6.90 -23.47
CA ALA A 56 5.18 -6.73 -23.87
C ALA A 56 4.91 -5.35 -24.47
N GLN A 57 5.59 -4.30 -24.00
CA GLN A 57 5.37 -2.93 -24.47
C GLN A 57 6.28 -2.53 -25.65
N TYR A 58 7.54 -2.94 -25.62
CA TYR A 58 8.54 -2.48 -26.61
C TYR A 58 8.86 -3.52 -27.68
N GLY A 59 8.33 -4.75 -27.54
CA GLY A 59 8.63 -5.82 -28.49
C GLY A 59 10.14 -6.08 -28.62
N PRO A 60 10.68 -6.16 -29.85
CA PRO A 60 12.09 -6.46 -30.08
C PRO A 60 13.07 -5.39 -29.60
N PHE A 61 12.60 -4.21 -29.22
CA PHE A 61 13.45 -3.11 -28.79
C PHE A 61 13.57 -2.96 -27.28
N TRP A 62 13.02 -3.89 -26.51
CA TRP A 62 12.92 -3.82 -25.06
C TRP A 62 14.25 -3.66 -24.33
N ASP A 63 15.34 -4.18 -24.90
CA ASP A 63 16.71 -4.14 -24.35
C ASP A 63 17.47 -2.84 -24.72
N LYS A 64 16.91 -2.03 -25.61
CA LYS A 64 17.48 -0.77 -26.08
C LYS A 64 16.82 0.45 -25.48
N LEU A 65 15.71 0.25 -24.78
CA LEU A 65 14.91 1.33 -24.20
C LEU A 65 14.96 1.25 -22.65
N PRO A 66 14.74 2.39 -21.97
CA PRO A 66 14.67 2.39 -20.50
C PRO A 66 13.58 1.42 -19.99
N PRO A 67 13.71 0.89 -18.77
CA PRO A 67 12.67 0.05 -18.16
C PRO A 67 11.32 0.77 -18.19
N THR A 68 10.32 0.12 -18.77
CA THR A 68 8.96 0.67 -18.89
C THR A 68 8.19 0.56 -17.59
N ASP A 69 7.22 1.44 -17.41
CA ASP A 69 6.15 1.31 -16.43
C ASP A 69 4.83 0.93 -17.13
N TYR A 70 3.75 0.82 -16.35
CA TYR A 70 2.40 0.62 -16.87
C TYR A 70 1.37 1.31 -16.00
N LYS A 71 0.27 1.71 -16.62
CA LYS A 71 -0.88 2.31 -15.94
C LYS A 71 -2.15 1.63 -16.42
N LEU A 72 -2.84 0.98 -15.50
CA LEU A 72 -4.09 0.26 -15.77
C LEU A 72 -5.20 0.81 -14.88
N ALA A 73 -6.41 0.87 -15.41
CA ALA A 73 -7.61 1.20 -14.66
C ALA A 73 -8.79 0.42 -15.24
N CYS A 74 -9.69 -0.01 -14.36
CA CYS A 74 -10.91 -0.71 -14.72
C CYS A 74 -12.06 -0.18 -13.86
N HIS A 75 -13.18 0.14 -14.51
CA HIS A 75 -14.43 0.45 -13.83
C HIS A 75 -15.25 -0.82 -13.67
N LEU A 76 -15.59 -1.15 -12.44
CA LEU A 76 -16.34 -2.35 -12.09
C LEU A 76 -17.86 -2.08 -12.16
N PRO A 77 -18.68 -3.11 -12.42
CA PRO A 77 -20.14 -2.96 -12.52
C PRO A 77 -20.79 -2.40 -11.24
N ASN A 78 -20.16 -2.59 -10.09
CA ASN A 78 -20.62 -2.06 -8.80
C ASN A 78 -20.26 -0.58 -8.57
N GLY A 79 -19.77 0.13 -9.58
CA GLY A 79 -19.38 1.53 -9.52
C GLY A 79 -17.99 1.80 -8.94
N ARG A 80 -17.26 0.78 -8.45
CA ARG A 80 -15.88 0.94 -7.98
C ARG A 80 -14.90 0.96 -9.14
N SER A 81 -13.75 1.55 -8.90
CA SER A 81 -12.62 1.49 -9.83
C SER A 81 -11.46 0.74 -9.20
N ALA A 82 -10.89 -0.20 -9.95
CA ALA A 82 -9.60 -0.82 -9.64
C ALA A 82 -8.53 -0.23 -10.54
N PHE A 83 -7.36 0.08 -10.01
CA PHE A 83 -6.31 0.74 -10.78
C PHE A 83 -4.91 0.46 -10.23
N THR A 84 -3.92 0.61 -11.10
CA THR A 84 -2.52 0.58 -10.67
C THR A 84 -2.05 1.96 -10.23
N PHE A 85 -1.20 1.98 -9.19
CA PHE A 85 -0.67 3.21 -8.63
C PHE A 85 0.79 3.04 -8.23
N CYS A 86 1.57 4.13 -8.33
CA CYS A 86 2.96 4.16 -7.89
C CYS A 86 3.77 2.95 -8.41
N VAL A 87 3.74 2.75 -9.74
CA VAL A 87 4.48 1.68 -10.40
C VAL A 87 5.97 2.03 -10.38
N CYS A 88 6.80 1.09 -9.94
CA CYS A 88 8.23 1.25 -9.71
C CYS A 88 9.01 0.31 -10.63
N PRO A 89 9.44 0.77 -11.83
CA PRO A 89 10.27 -0.02 -12.75
C PRO A 89 11.62 -0.37 -12.12
N GLY A 90 12.08 -1.61 -12.33
CA GLY A 90 13.34 -2.10 -11.75
C GLY A 90 13.42 -1.89 -10.25
N GLY A 91 12.30 -2.01 -9.54
CA GLY A 91 12.14 -1.57 -8.16
C GLY A 91 11.95 -2.71 -7.17
N HIS A 92 11.83 -2.32 -5.91
CA HIS A 92 11.68 -3.21 -4.77
C HIS A 92 10.41 -2.86 -3.99
N VAL A 93 9.76 -3.85 -3.42
CA VAL A 93 8.75 -3.65 -2.38
C VAL A 93 9.46 -3.42 -1.06
N VAL A 94 9.05 -2.38 -0.34
CA VAL A 94 9.69 -1.94 0.91
C VAL A 94 8.68 -1.88 2.06
N ALA A 95 9.18 -2.06 3.28
CA ALA A 95 8.38 -1.89 4.50
C ALA A 95 8.01 -0.41 4.69
N SER A 96 6.76 -0.15 5.07
CA SER A 96 6.22 1.20 5.28
C SER A 96 5.28 1.27 6.48
N ALA A 97 5.30 0.27 7.35
CA ALA A 97 4.50 0.29 8.57
C ALA A 97 4.97 1.40 9.51
N SER A 98 4.03 2.16 10.06
CA SER A 98 4.29 3.25 11.02
C SER A 98 3.79 2.93 12.44
N GLU A 99 3.05 1.85 12.61
CA GLU A 99 2.47 1.45 13.89
C GLU A 99 2.89 0.02 14.27
N PRO A 100 3.15 -0.28 15.54
CA PRO A 100 3.44 -1.64 15.99
C PRO A 100 2.26 -2.60 15.74
N GLY A 101 2.55 -3.82 15.29
CA GLY A 101 1.52 -4.83 15.03
C GLY A 101 0.65 -4.56 13.80
N GLN A 102 1.08 -3.66 12.94
CA GLN A 102 0.44 -3.33 11.66
C GLN A 102 1.45 -3.50 10.53
N LEU A 103 0.98 -3.85 9.34
CA LEU A 103 1.82 -4.06 8.18
C LEU A 103 1.34 -3.24 7.00
N VAL A 104 2.25 -2.46 6.44
CA VAL A 104 2.05 -1.70 5.20
C VAL A 104 3.28 -1.88 4.33
N THR A 105 3.07 -2.04 3.04
CA THR A 105 4.12 -2.11 2.03
C THR A 105 4.05 -0.90 1.10
N ASN A 106 5.20 -0.48 0.61
CA ASN A 106 5.34 0.51 -0.43
C ASN A 106 6.30 0.01 -1.51
N GLY A 107 6.57 0.78 -2.53
CA GLY A 107 7.53 0.45 -3.57
C GLY A 107 8.51 1.58 -3.81
N MET A 108 9.72 1.21 -4.19
CA MET A 108 10.79 2.14 -4.57
C MET A 108 11.55 1.61 -5.76
N SER A 109 12.07 2.52 -6.59
CA SER A 109 13.12 2.22 -7.57
C SER A 109 14.36 3.01 -7.24
N TYR A 110 15.53 2.40 -7.40
CA TYR A 110 16.77 3.16 -7.49
C TYR A 110 16.78 4.02 -8.76
N ARG A 111 17.66 5.02 -8.81
CA ARG A 111 17.79 5.88 -9.99
C ARG A 111 18.14 5.07 -11.25
N SER A 112 18.93 4.01 -11.12
CA SER A 112 19.30 3.09 -12.20
C SER A 112 18.13 2.31 -12.79
N ARG A 113 17.08 2.02 -11.99
CA ARG A 113 15.91 1.21 -12.36
C ARG A 113 16.30 -0.15 -12.95
N ASP A 114 17.38 -0.74 -12.46
CA ASP A 114 18.02 -1.97 -12.98
C ASP A 114 17.68 -3.23 -12.17
N GLY A 115 16.75 -3.13 -11.24
CA GLY A 115 16.25 -4.29 -10.51
C GLY A 115 15.50 -5.26 -11.41
N GLU A 116 15.48 -6.52 -11.01
CA GLU A 116 14.89 -7.62 -11.78
C GLU A 116 13.37 -7.51 -11.91
N ASN A 117 12.70 -6.92 -10.90
CA ASN A 117 11.26 -6.81 -10.85
C ASN A 117 10.79 -5.37 -11.09
N ILE A 118 9.57 -5.26 -11.58
CA ILE A 118 8.73 -4.07 -11.52
C ILE A 118 7.63 -4.34 -10.50
N ASN A 119 7.29 -3.38 -9.68
CA ASN A 119 6.18 -3.51 -8.76
C ASN A 119 5.23 -2.30 -8.84
N GLY A 120 4.00 -2.48 -8.40
CA GLY A 120 2.98 -1.43 -8.38
C GLY A 120 1.91 -1.71 -7.32
N GLY A 121 1.27 -0.69 -6.81
CA GLY A 121 0.03 -0.82 -6.07
C GLY A 121 -1.09 -1.26 -7.01
N PHE A 122 -1.89 -2.23 -6.61
CA PHE A 122 -3.16 -2.59 -7.23
C PHE A 122 -4.26 -2.26 -6.25
N LEU A 123 -4.98 -1.19 -6.50
CA LEU A 123 -5.81 -0.49 -5.53
C LEU A 123 -7.28 -0.43 -5.98
N VAL A 124 -8.16 -0.41 -4.99
CA VAL A 124 -9.59 -0.16 -5.15
C VAL A 124 -9.98 1.07 -4.33
N GLY A 125 -10.82 1.94 -4.90
CA GLY A 125 -11.37 3.10 -4.19
C GLY A 125 -12.33 2.67 -3.09
N VAL A 126 -12.21 3.30 -1.93
CA VAL A 126 -13.09 3.14 -0.76
C VAL A 126 -13.53 4.50 -0.24
N GLY A 127 -14.71 4.57 0.32
CA GLY A 127 -15.35 5.80 0.76
C GLY A 127 -16.03 5.69 2.12
N PRO A 128 -16.69 6.76 2.59
CA PRO A 128 -17.38 6.78 3.87
C PRO A 128 -18.37 5.64 4.07
N GLU A 129 -18.98 5.14 3.02
CA GLU A 129 -19.86 3.97 3.03
C GLU A 129 -19.18 2.69 3.50
N ASP A 130 -17.87 2.54 3.21
CA ASP A 130 -17.06 1.41 3.63
C ASP A 130 -16.61 1.50 5.10
N PHE A 131 -16.63 2.72 5.65
CA PHE A 131 -16.16 2.99 7.02
C PHE A 131 -17.28 3.00 8.06
N GLN A 132 -18.53 2.84 7.68
CA GLN A 132 -19.71 2.96 8.56
C GLN A 132 -19.61 2.06 9.80
N ALA A 133 -19.11 0.84 9.66
CA ALA A 133 -18.88 -0.09 10.76
C ALA A 133 -17.87 0.42 11.79
N PHE A 134 -17.07 1.43 11.45
CA PHE A 134 -16.03 2.01 12.32
C PHE A 134 -16.49 3.29 13.03
N GLY A 135 -17.78 3.59 12.96
CA GLY A 135 -18.43 4.71 13.63
C GLY A 135 -18.53 6.00 12.78
N PRO A 136 -19.28 6.98 13.28
CA PRO A 136 -19.61 8.20 12.53
C PRO A 136 -18.49 9.27 12.56
N GLY A 137 -17.46 9.11 13.38
CA GLY A 137 -16.42 10.13 13.55
C GLY A 137 -15.50 10.29 12.34
N PRO A 138 -14.75 11.40 12.25
CA PRO A 138 -13.90 11.71 11.11
C PRO A 138 -12.77 10.70 10.91
N LEU A 139 -12.36 9.97 11.96
CA LEU A 139 -11.30 8.97 11.93
C LEU A 139 -11.79 7.55 11.62
N ALA A 140 -13.03 7.35 11.18
CA ALA A 140 -13.54 6.03 10.80
C ALA A 140 -12.68 5.36 9.70
N GLY A 141 -12.26 6.13 8.69
CA GLY A 141 -11.35 5.64 7.66
C GLY A 141 -9.97 5.23 8.19
N VAL A 142 -9.45 5.90 9.21
CA VAL A 142 -8.20 5.49 9.89
C VAL A 142 -8.38 4.14 10.57
N ARG A 143 -9.47 3.93 11.31
CA ARG A 143 -9.79 2.65 11.97
C ARG A 143 -9.97 1.51 10.97
N PHE A 144 -10.58 1.80 9.82
CA PHE A 144 -10.68 0.87 8.70
C PHE A 144 -9.29 0.45 8.19
N GLN A 145 -8.38 1.40 7.95
CA GLN A 145 -7.00 1.09 7.56
C GLN A 145 -6.29 0.21 8.61
N GLU A 146 -6.38 0.59 9.87
CA GLU A 146 -5.76 -0.13 10.97
C GLU A 146 -6.24 -1.60 11.07
N GLN A 147 -7.50 -1.87 10.77
CA GLN A 147 -8.02 -3.25 10.74
C GLN A 147 -7.28 -4.09 9.69
N TRP A 148 -7.18 -3.59 8.47
CA TRP A 148 -6.53 -4.32 7.37
C TRP A 148 -5.02 -4.44 7.56
N GLU A 149 -4.38 -3.43 8.10
CA GLU A 149 -2.96 -3.46 8.43
C GLU A 149 -2.64 -4.49 9.53
N ARG A 150 -3.51 -4.62 10.54
CA ARG A 150 -3.40 -5.67 11.56
C ARG A 150 -3.69 -7.06 10.98
N ALA A 151 -4.70 -7.18 10.13
CA ALA A 151 -5.01 -8.45 9.45
C ALA A 151 -3.81 -8.91 8.61
N ALA A 152 -3.21 -8.01 7.84
CA ALA A 152 -2.02 -8.30 7.06
C ALA A 152 -0.82 -8.70 7.94
N PHE A 153 -0.61 -8.02 9.08
CA PHE A 153 0.43 -8.37 10.04
C PHE A 153 0.23 -9.79 10.60
N GLN A 154 -1.00 -10.15 10.98
CA GLN A 154 -1.32 -11.48 11.50
C GLN A 154 -1.17 -12.56 10.42
N ALA A 155 -1.71 -12.31 9.21
CA ALA A 155 -1.57 -13.24 8.09
C ALA A 155 -0.10 -13.45 7.67
N GLY A 156 0.75 -12.44 7.86
CA GLY A 156 2.20 -12.53 7.67
C GLY A 156 2.93 -13.36 8.74
N GLY A 157 2.27 -13.68 9.88
CA GLY A 157 2.83 -14.44 10.99
C GLY A 157 3.25 -13.59 12.20
N GLY A 158 2.81 -12.34 12.29
CA GLY A 158 3.04 -11.47 13.45
C GLY A 158 4.48 -10.98 13.63
N ASN A 159 5.27 -10.96 12.56
CA ASN A 159 6.71 -10.67 12.59
C ASN A 159 7.18 -9.76 11.45
N PHE A 160 6.28 -8.94 10.91
CA PHE A 160 6.49 -8.03 9.76
C PHE A 160 6.82 -8.71 8.42
N ARG A 161 6.74 -10.04 8.32
CA ARG A 161 6.69 -10.70 7.02
C ARG A 161 5.36 -10.36 6.34
N ALA A 162 5.39 -10.05 5.06
CA ALA A 162 4.17 -9.72 4.34
C ALA A 162 3.42 -11.00 3.90
N PRO A 163 2.10 -11.07 4.06
CA PRO A 163 1.33 -12.14 3.45
C PRO A 163 1.42 -11.99 1.92
N ALA A 164 1.63 -13.09 1.23
CA ALA A 164 1.80 -13.11 -0.21
C ALA A 164 1.09 -14.30 -0.85
N GLN A 165 0.59 -14.06 -2.05
CA GLN A 165 -0.05 -15.07 -2.88
C GLN A 165 0.32 -14.84 -4.34
N ARG A 166 0.50 -15.89 -5.11
CA ARG A 166 0.67 -15.78 -6.56
C ARG A 166 -0.66 -15.39 -7.19
N VAL A 167 -0.63 -14.50 -8.16
CA VAL A 167 -1.84 -14.05 -8.88
C VAL A 167 -2.64 -15.23 -9.44
N GLU A 168 -1.98 -16.23 -10.00
CA GLU A 168 -2.62 -17.44 -10.50
C GLU A 168 -3.38 -18.20 -9.41
N ASP A 169 -2.77 -18.36 -8.24
CA ASP A 169 -3.38 -19.05 -7.10
C ASP A 169 -4.54 -18.23 -6.50
N PHE A 170 -4.39 -16.91 -6.44
CA PHE A 170 -5.47 -15.99 -6.04
C PHE A 170 -6.70 -16.15 -6.94
N LEU A 171 -6.51 -16.14 -8.27
CA LEU A 171 -7.61 -16.34 -9.22
C LEU A 171 -8.27 -17.73 -9.12
N GLN A 172 -7.52 -18.73 -8.65
CA GLN A 172 -8.00 -20.09 -8.43
C GLN A 172 -8.50 -20.34 -7.00
N LYS A 173 -8.48 -19.31 -6.14
CA LYS A 173 -8.89 -19.38 -4.72
C LYS A 173 -8.21 -20.51 -3.97
N ARG A 174 -6.90 -20.55 -4.02
CA ARG A 174 -6.07 -21.53 -3.33
C ARG A 174 -4.81 -20.89 -2.74
N PRO A 175 -4.32 -21.34 -1.60
CA PRO A 175 -3.09 -20.82 -1.00
C PRO A 175 -1.87 -21.10 -1.88
N SER A 176 -0.93 -20.17 -1.89
CA SER A 176 0.36 -20.38 -2.55
C SER A 176 1.35 -21.11 -1.63
N GLN A 177 2.16 -22.01 -2.22
CA GLN A 177 3.18 -22.75 -1.50
C GLN A 177 4.61 -22.22 -1.70
N GLY A 178 4.77 -21.15 -2.46
CA GLY A 178 6.06 -20.52 -2.74
C GLY A 178 6.02 -19.56 -3.91
N SER A 179 7.15 -18.91 -4.16
CA SER A 179 7.34 -18.04 -5.33
C SER A 179 7.33 -18.87 -6.61
N GLY A 180 6.79 -18.32 -7.67
CA GLY A 180 6.99 -18.87 -9.01
C GLY A 180 8.28 -18.30 -9.63
N ALA A 181 8.16 -17.80 -10.86
CA ALA A 181 9.26 -17.15 -11.57
C ALA A 181 9.67 -15.78 -10.95
N VAL A 182 8.77 -15.15 -10.21
CA VAL A 182 9.01 -13.85 -9.55
C VAL A 182 9.45 -14.09 -8.11
N GLN A 183 10.67 -13.72 -7.78
CA GLN A 183 11.15 -13.72 -6.39
C GLN A 183 10.74 -12.43 -5.72
N PRO A 184 9.99 -12.46 -4.59
CA PRO A 184 9.61 -11.26 -3.86
C PRO A 184 10.81 -10.46 -3.40
N THR A 185 10.74 -9.14 -3.56
CA THR A 185 11.82 -8.23 -3.15
C THR A 185 11.64 -7.68 -1.74
N TYR A 186 10.47 -7.88 -1.14
CA TYR A 186 10.15 -7.36 0.19
C TYR A 186 11.08 -7.93 1.28
N GLN A 187 11.71 -7.05 2.03
CA GLN A 187 12.42 -7.39 3.27
C GLN A 187 11.60 -6.82 4.47
N PRO A 188 11.28 -7.66 5.42
CA PRO A 188 11.81 -8.91 5.97
C PRO A 188 11.42 -10.24 5.26
N GLY A 189 10.81 -10.21 4.11
CA GLY A 189 10.39 -11.40 3.38
C GLY A 189 8.88 -11.64 3.45
N VAL A 190 8.41 -12.70 2.78
CA VAL A 190 6.98 -12.98 2.66
C VAL A 190 6.60 -14.29 3.35
N THR A 191 5.33 -14.38 3.76
CA THR A 191 4.66 -15.62 4.18
C THR A 191 3.66 -15.98 3.10
N TRP A 192 3.81 -17.18 2.53
CA TRP A 192 2.89 -17.65 1.51
C TRP A 192 1.59 -18.13 2.16
N THR A 193 0.49 -17.57 1.70
CA THR A 193 -0.85 -17.81 2.27
C THR A 193 -1.92 -17.57 1.22
N GLU A 194 -3.17 -17.68 1.60
CA GLU A 194 -4.33 -17.20 0.87
C GLU A 194 -4.68 -15.78 1.33
N LEU A 195 -4.97 -14.89 0.41
CA LEU A 195 -5.32 -13.49 0.69
C LEU A 195 -6.83 -13.25 0.68
N ASP A 196 -7.62 -14.23 0.28
CA ASP A 196 -9.07 -14.22 0.38
C ASP A 196 -9.48 -14.58 1.82
N GLY A 197 -9.82 -13.59 2.60
CA GLY A 197 -10.34 -13.76 3.95
C GLY A 197 -11.49 -12.82 4.22
#